data_4e90866446d5af499c987797b28de398
#
_entry.id   4e90866446d5af499c987797b28de398
#
_cell.length_a   1.000
_cell.length_b   1.000
_cell.length_c   1.000
_cell.angle_alpha   90.00
_cell.angle_beta   90.00
_cell.angle_gamma   90.00
#
_symmetry.space_group_name_H-M   'P 1'
#
loop_
_entity.id
_entity.type
_entity.pdbx_description
1 polymer ?
#
loop_
_entity_poly.entity_id
_entity_poly.type
_entity_poly.pdbx_seq_one_letter_code
_entity_poly.pdbx_strand_id
1 'polypeptide(L)'
;MSGTNISFGNAVVYRSALVGIIDITFDSNSNKVVIVNWNAANNSYGEAIVGTVSGTSISFGSAVVYESAYSTANSIAFDSDSNKIVIAYRDNGNSNYGTAIVGTVSGTSISFGTPVIFNNAGTTPVIDIAYYASAGKMAVIYQNNGSNQDGTLVLATISGTSISFDPTTTVFNSAAAGYAQCAYDSTAEKLFIAYADESNSSYGTGIVYNAAFDNTVRGSTASGSTAIIQAGGAISTLQTGLTAGQQYFVQTDGTLG
;
A
#
# COMPACT_ATOMS: atom_id res chain seq x y z
N MET A 1 18.66 20.71 -9.31
CA MET A 1 19.39 20.10 -10.45
C MET A 1 19.74 21.21 -11.41
N SER A 2 21.00 21.47 -11.63
CA SER A 2 21.47 22.43 -12.64
C SER A 2 22.10 21.63 -13.78
N GLY A 3 21.31 21.33 -14.81
CA GLY A 3 21.80 20.65 -16.01
C GLY A 3 20.64 20.05 -16.78
N THR A 4 20.67 20.22 -18.09
CA THR A 4 19.67 19.71 -19.04
C THR A 4 19.99 18.31 -19.55
N ASN A 5 21.08 17.69 -19.09
CA ASN A 5 21.50 16.38 -19.58
C ASN A 5 20.96 15.26 -18.68
N ILE A 6 20.20 14.36 -19.29
CA ILE A 6 19.75 13.11 -18.68
C ILE A 6 20.74 12.02 -19.10
N SER A 7 21.24 11.24 -18.14
CA SER A 7 22.07 10.07 -18.40
C SER A 7 21.49 8.84 -17.69
N PHE A 8 21.68 7.68 -18.30
CA PHE A 8 21.26 6.39 -17.74
C PHE A 8 22.48 5.51 -17.50
N GLY A 9 22.41 4.66 -16.47
CA GLY A 9 23.36 3.57 -16.30
C GLY A 9 23.12 2.44 -17.32
N ASN A 10 23.98 1.43 -17.28
CA ASN A 10 23.79 0.25 -18.12
C ASN A 10 22.57 -0.56 -17.64
N ALA A 11 21.78 -1.06 -18.60
CA ALA A 11 20.68 -1.96 -18.29
C ALA A 11 21.22 -3.30 -17.73
N VAL A 12 20.57 -3.81 -16.69
CA VAL A 12 20.89 -5.07 -16.03
C VAL A 12 19.66 -5.96 -16.04
N VAL A 13 19.83 -7.21 -16.52
CA VAL A 13 18.75 -8.21 -16.51
C VAL A 13 18.55 -8.70 -15.07
N TYR A 14 17.38 -8.46 -14.49
CA TYR A 14 17.02 -8.96 -13.15
C TYR A 14 16.35 -10.35 -13.19
N ARG A 15 15.80 -10.74 -14.35
CA ARG A 15 15.16 -12.04 -14.55
C ARG A 15 15.36 -12.52 -15.98
N SER A 16 16.04 -13.66 -16.18
CA SER A 16 16.27 -14.25 -17.53
C SER A 16 15.08 -15.13 -17.95
N ALA A 17 13.88 -14.56 -17.92
CA ALA A 17 12.62 -15.21 -18.31
C ALA A 17 11.59 -14.17 -18.74
N LEU A 18 10.50 -14.61 -19.38
CA LEU A 18 9.36 -13.75 -19.62
C LEU A 18 8.70 -13.42 -18.28
N VAL A 19 8.56 -12.15 -18.00
CA VAL A 19 7.87 -11.60 -16.82
C VAL A 19 6.73 -10.68 -17.23
N GLY A 20 5.73 -10.50 -16.40
CA GLY A 20 4.66 -9.55 -16.64
C GLY A 20 4.11 -8.95 -15.35
N ILE A 21 3.35 -7.87 -15.52
CA ILE A 21 2.76 -7.08 -14.43
C ILE A 21 3.84 -6.74 -13.40
N ILE A 22 4.73 -5.85 -13.82
CA ILE A 22 5.87 -5.40 -13.03
C ILE A 22 5.45 -4.18 -12.24
N ASP A 23 5.71 -4.19 -10.94
CA ASP A 23 5.63 -3.01 -10.11
C ASP A 23 6.86 -2.93 -9.20
N ILE A 24 7.15 -1.73 -8.69
CA ILE A 24 8.40 -1.44 -7.97
C ILE A 24 8.17 -0.43 -6.86
N THR A 25 8.81 -0.66 -5.72
CA THR A 25 8.86 0.31 -4.62
C THR A 25 10.28 0.49 -4.10
N PHE A 26 10.48 1.58 -3.38
CA PHE A 26 11.74 1.86 -2.68
C PHE A 26 11.54 1.73 -1.17
N ASP A 27 12.26 0.79 -0.58
CA ASP A 27 12.40 0.63 0.86
C ASP A 27 13.49 1.60 1.37
N SER A 28 13.07 2.73 1.92
CA SER A 28 13.97 3.74 2.42
C SER A 28 14.71 3.34 3.70
N ASN A 29 14.20 2.37 4.45
CA ASN A 29 14.84 1.86 5.65
C ASN A 29 16.05 0.98 5.33
N SER A 30 15.94 0.09 4.37
CA SER A 30 17.04 -0.78 3.94
C SER A 30 17.87 -0.20 2.79
N ASN A 31 17.42 0.92 2.20
CA ASN A 31 17.99 1.54 1.00
C ASN A 31 18.03 0.55 -0.17
N LYS A 32 16.91 -0.10 -0.44
CA LYS A 32 16.73 -1.10 -1.48
C LYS A 32 15.53 -0.78 -2.36
N VAL A 33 15.58 -1.23 -3.60
CA VAL A 33 14.39 -1.33 -4.45
C VAL A 33 13.85 -2.75 -4.38
N VAL A 34 12.54 -2.91 -4.42
CA VAL A 34 11.89 -4.22 -4.50
C VAL A 34 11.02 -4.24 -5.75
N ILE A 35 11.25 -5.22 -6.61
CA ILE A 35 10.49 -5.42 -7.85
C ILE A 35 9.61 -6.65 -7.63
N VAL A 36 8.35 -6.57 -8.04
CA VAL A 36 7.41 -7.70 -8.10
C VAL A 36 7.00 -7.97 -9.54
N ASN A 37 6.81 -9.25 -9.86
CA ASN A 37 6.33 -9.70 -11.16
C ASN A 37 5.77 -11.12 -11.07
N TRP A 38 5.02 -11.57 -12.07
CA TRP A 38 4.87 -13.00 -12.30
C TRP A 38 5.95 -13.50 -13.28
N ASN A 39 6.34 -14.77 -13.17
CA ASN A 39 7.43 -15.39 -13.95
C ASN A 39 6.94 -16.61 -14.73
N ALA A 40 6.91 -16.50 -16.07
CA ALA A 40 6.45 -17.57 -16.95
C ALA A 40 7.29 -18.86 -16.84
N ALA A 41 8.60 -18.75 -16.59
CA ALA A 41 9.47 -19.91 -16.43
C ALA A 41 9.25 -20.64 -15.09
N ASN A 42 8.48 -20.06 -14.18
CA ASN A 42 8.10 -20.65 -12.90
C ASN A 42 6.57 -20.68 -12.75
N ASN A 43 5.87 -21.30 -13.69
CA ASN A 43 4.41 -21.47 -13.69
C ASN A 43 3.61 -20.17 -13.48
N SER A 44 4.17 -19.04 -13.86
CA SER A 44 3.61 -17.69 -13.64
C SER A 44 3.42 -17.34 -12.16
N TYR A 45 4.20 -17.93 -11.27
CA TYR A 45 4.21 -17.60 -9.84
C TYR A 45 4.57 -16.13 -9.61
N GLY A 46 4.02 -15.56 -8.54
CA GLY A 46 4.37 -14.24 -8.07
C GLY A 46 5.76 -14.25 -7.41
N GLU A 47 6.69 -13.43 -7.90
CA GLU A 47 8.05 -13.33 -7.40
C GLU A 47 8.38 -11.89 -7.01
N ALA A 48 9.23 -11.73 -5.98
CA ALA A 48 9.83 -10.47 -5.61
C ALA A 48 11.35 -10.57 -5.66
N ILE A 49 12.00 -9.49 -6.07
CA ILE A 49 13.46 -9.40 -6.21
C ILE A 49 13.94 -8.10 -5.57
N VAL A 50 14.97 -8.21 -4.71
CA VAL A 50 15.57 -7.04 -4.04
C VAL A 50 16.75 -6.55 -4.85
N GLY A 51 16.75 -5.26 -5.18
CA GLY A 51 17.81 -4.57 -5.91
C GLY A 51 18.60 -3.59 -5.01
N THR A 52 19.90 -3.52 -5.25
CA THR A 52 20.81 -2.55 -4.62
C THR A 52 21.34 -1.59 -5.67
N VAL A 53 21.00 -0.30 -5.52
CA VAL A 53 21.50 0.77 -6.38
C VAL A 53 22.79 1.33 -5.82
N SER A 54 23.79 1.52 -6.67
CA SER A 54 25.08 2.16 -6.34
C SER A 54 25.51 3.06 -7.50
N GLY A 55 25.45 4.36 -7.32
CA GLY A 55 25.65 5.33 -8.39
C GLY A 55 24.62 5.15 -9.50
N THR A 56 25.06 4.83 -10.71
CA THR A 56 24.20 4.54 -11.87
C THR A 56 24.09 3.04 -12.17
N SER A 57 24.56 2.19 -11.26
CA SER A 57 24.52 0.72 -11.40
C SER A 57 23.48 0.13 -10.44
N ILE A 58 22.91 -1.02 -10.81
CA ILE A 58 22.06 -1.81 -9.96
C ILE A 58 22.51 -3.27 -9.97
N SER A 59 22.42 -3.92 -8.82
CA SER A 59 22.61 -5.38 -8.68
C SER A 59 21.39 -5.98 -7.96
N PHE A 60 21.12 -7.25 -8.23
CA PHE A 60 19.93 -7.94 -7.72
C PHE A 60 20.30 -9.16 -6.87
N GLY A 61 19.50 -9.42 -5.84
CA GLY A 61 19.51 -10.66 -5.10
C GLY A 61 18.76 -11.78 -5.85
N SER A 62 18.54 -12.88 -5.16
CA SER A 62 17.72 -13.99 -5.69
C SER A 62 16.24 -13.65 -5.61
N ALA A 63 15.48 -14.09 -6.61
CA ALA A 63 14.03 -14.00 -6.58
C ALA A 63 13.45 -14.90 -5.48
N VAL A 64 12.43 -14.41 -4.79
CA VAL A 64 11.68 -15.15 -3.77
C VAL A 64 10.21 -15.20 -4.18
N VAL A 65 9.64 -16.39 -4.21
CA VAL A 65 8.21 -16.61 -4.52
C VAL A 65 7.38 -16.15 -3.33
N TYR A 66 6.41 -15.25 -3.57
CA TYR A 66 5.41 -14.88 -2.57
C TYR A 66 4.05 -15.54 -2.82
N GLU A 67 3.80 -15.97 -4.07
CA GLU A 67 2.58 -16.69 -4.46
C GLU A 67 2.93 -17.85 -5.39
N SER A 68 2.55 -19.08 -4.98
CA SER A 68 2.83 -20.31 -5.73
C SER A 68 1.71 -20.69 -6.71
N ALA A 69 0.97 -19.68 -7.17
CA ALA A 69 0.00 -19.78 -8.26
C ALA A 69 0.18 -18.61 -9.22
N TYR A 70 -0.59 -18.60 -10.31
CA TYR A 70 -0.58 -17.46 -11.22
C TYR A 70 -1.06 -16.20 -10.50
N SER A 71 -0.18 -15.21 -10.40
CA SER A 71 -0.42 -13.95 -9.72
C SER A 71 -0.55 -12.82 -10.75
N THR A 72 -1.65 -12.06 -10.69
CA THR A 72 -1.91 -10.93 -11.57
C THR A 72 -2.27 -9.68 -10.79
N ALA A 73 -2.32 -8.53 -11.48
CA ALA A 73 -2.60 -7.23 -10.86
C ALA A 73 -1.70 -6.97 -9.63
N ASN A 74 -0.41 -7.31 -9.75
CA ASN A 74 0.54 -7.13 -8.66
C ASN A 74 0.82 -5.64 -8.48
N SER A 75 0.63 -5.13 -7.26
CA SER A 75 1.06 -3.80 -6.86
C SER A 75 1.78 -3.85 -5.52
N ILE A 76 2.74 -2.96 -5.32
CA ILE A 76 3.67 -2.98 -4.18
C ILE A 76 3.85 -1.60 -3.59
N ALA A 77 3.83 -1.50 -2.27
CA ALA A 77 4.17 -0.28 -1.55
C ALA A 77 5.04 -0.55 -0.32
N PHE A 78 5.76 0.48 0.11
CA PHE A 78 6.56 0.46 1.33
C PHE A 78 5.84 1.22 2.44
N ASP A 79 5.61 0.56 3.56
CA ASP A 79 5.14 1.14 4.81
C ASP A 79 6.34 1.61 5.63
N SER A 80 6.53 2.93 5.68
CA SER A 80 7.67 3.55 6.38
C SER A 80 7.56 3.47 7.90
N ASP A 81 6.38 3.30 8.47
CA ASP A 81 6.18 3.24 9.92
C ASP A 81 6.54 1.87 10.46
N SER A 82 6.13 0.80 9.78
CA SER A 82 6.46 -0.58 10.15
C SER A 82 7.77 -1.07 9.54
N ASN A 83 8.35 -0.34 8.57
CA ASN A 83 9.49 -0.75 7.75
C ASN A 83 9.22 -2.08 7.04
N LYS A 84 8.08 -2.18 6.36
CA LYS A 84 7.63 -3.37 5.65
C LYS A 84 7.25 -3.06 4.21
N ILE A 85 7.41 -4.08 3.39
CA ILE A 85 6.85 -4.12 2.04
C ILE A 85 5.47 -4.77 2.12
N VAL A 86 4.51 -4.24 1.37
CA VAL A 86 3.21 -4.87 1.20
C VAL A 86 2.96 -5.07 -0.29
N ILE A 87 2.60 -6.31 -0.66
CA ILE A 87 2.22 -6.67 -2.02
C ILE A 87 0.73 -6.99 -1.99
N ALA A 88 -0.05 -6.32 -2.84
CA ALA A 88 -1.44 -6.65 -3.11
C ALA A 88 -1.54 -7.27 -4.51
N TYR A 89 -2.28 -8.35 -4.65
CA TYR A 89 -2.37 -9.09 -5.90
C TYR A 89 -3.69 -9.84 -6.03
N ARG A 90 -4.00 -10.21 -7.27
CA ARG A 90 -5.09 -11.14 -7.58
C ARG A 90 -4.53 -12.55 -7.59
N ASP A 91 -5.02 -13.37 -6.68
CA ASP A 91 -4.65 -14.78 -6.55
C ASP A 91 -5.52 -15.64 -7.47
N ASN A 92 -4.99 -15.98 -8.65
CA ASN A 92 -5.72 -16.79 -9.63
C ASN A 92 -5.81 -18.27 -9.19
N GLY A 93 -4.96 -18.72 -8.28
CA GLY A 93 -5.01 -20.04 -7.66
C GLY A 93 -6.11 -20.18 -6.62
N ASN A 94 -6.62 -19.04 -6.11
CA ASN A 94 -7.64 -18.97 -5.08
C ASN A 94 -8.86 -18.16 -5.58
N SER A 95 -9.55 -18.64 -6.58
CA SER A 95 -10.80 -18.05 -7.10
C SER A 95 -10.70 -16.58 -7.51
N ASN A 96 -9.53 -16.12 -7.89
CA ASN A 96 -9.22 -14.71 -8.21
C ASN A 96 -9.45 -13.75 -7.03
N TYR A 97 -9.28 -14.21 -5.81
CA TYR A 97 -9.45 -13.37 -4.64
C TYR A 97 -8.37 -12.28 -4.58
N GLY A 98 -8.78 -11.11 -4.09
CA GLY A 98 -7.86 -10.05 -3.75
C GLY A 98 -7.10 -10.43 -2.47
N THR A 99 -5.79 -10.56 -2.57
CA THR A 99 -4.91 -11.05 -1.50
C THR A 99 -3.75 -10.08 -1.29
N ALA A 100 -3.30 -9.95 -0.06
CA ALA A 100 -2.09 -9.18 0.24
C ALA A 100 -1.16 -9.94 1.18
N ILE A 101 0.14 -9.63 1.08
CA ILE A 101 1.18 -10.26 1.87
C ILE A 101 2.21 -9.22 2.32
N VAL A 102 2.74 -9.40 3.54
CA VAL A 102 3.75 -8.52 4.12
C VAL A 102 5.14 -9.12 3.90
N GLY A 103 6.07 -8.31 3.37
CA GLY A 103 7.45 -8.65 3.15
C GLY A 103 8.41 -7.91 4.08
N THR A 104 9.48 -8.57 4.49
CA THR A 104 10.58 -7.98 5.24
C THR A 104 11.87 -8.12 4.45
N VAL A 105 12.46 -7.00 4.07
CA VAL A 105 13.76 -6.96 3.37
C VAL A 105 14.88 -7.16 4.38
N SER A 106 15.84 -8.02 4.03
CA SER A 106 17.07 -8.22 4.79
C SER A 106 18.25 -8.44 3.83
N GLY A 107 19.18 -7.49 3.80
CA GLY A 107 20.29 -7.52 2.85
C GLY A 107 19.80 -7.45 1.39
N THR A 108 20.00 -8.51 0.62
CA THR A 108 19.55 -8.64 -0.78
C THR A 108 18.42 -9.65 -0.94
N SER A 109 17.75 -10.04 0.15
CA SER A 109 16.64 -10.99 0.14
C SER A 109 15.40 -10.37 0.78
N ILE A 110 14.25 -11.02 0.57
CA ILE A 110 12.98 -10.67 1.20
C ILE A 110 12.34 -11.94 1.75
N SER A 111 11.72 -11.87 2.91
CA SER A 111 10.90 -12.94 3.49
C SER A 111 9.47 -12.48 3.67
N PHE A 112 8.52 -13.40 3.61
CA PHE A 112 7.09 -13.09 3.62
C PHE A 112 6.39 -13.67 4.84
N GLY A 113 5.36 -12.96 5.32
CA GLY A 113 4.41 -13.44 6.30
C GLY A 113 3.34 -14.33 5.67
N THR A 114 2.20 -14.45 6.33
CA THR A 114 1.03 -15.20 5.82
C THR A 114 0.19 -14.30 4.94
N PRO A 115 -0.21 -14.73 3.73
CA PRO A 115 -1.12 -13.97 2.88
C PRO A 115 -2.52 -13.86 3.51
N VAL A 116 -3.17 -12.72 3.31
CA VAL A 116 -4.50 -12.43 3.84
C VAL A 116 -5.40 -11.91 2.71
N ILE A 117 -6.61 -12.48 2.61
CA ILE A 117 -7.61 -12.09 1.63
C ILE A 117 -8.28 -10.79 2.07
N PHE A 118 -8.30 -9.78 1.18
CA PHE A 118 -9.06 -8.54 1.40
C PHE A 118 -10.39 -8.52 0.64
N ASN A 119 -10.52 -9.32 -0.43
CA ASN A 119 -11.77 -9.45 -1.19
C ASN A 119 -11.98 -10.90 -1.63
N ASN A 120 -12.98 -11.56 -1.06
CA ASN A 120 -13.38 -12.96 -1.38
C ASN A 120 -14.48 -13.07 -2.43
N ALA A 121 -14.92 -11.97 -2.99
CA ALA A 121 -15.85 -11.95 -4.14
C ALA A 121 -15.13 -12.00 -5.49
N GLY A 122 -13.79 -12.10 -5.46
CA GLY A 122 -12.92 -11.97 -6.61
C GLY A 122 -12.67 -10.51 -6.99
N THR A 123 -11.55 -10.28 -7.65
CA THR A 123 -11.20 -8.97 -8.20
C THR A 123 -11.02 -9.07 -9.71
N THR A 124 -11.21 -7.95 -10.41
CA THR A 124 -10.68 -7.79 -11.76
C THR A 124 -9.15 -7.55 -11.68
N PRO A 125 -8.42 -7.56 -12.79
CA PRO A 125 -6.99 -7.25 -12.78
C PRO A 125 -6.70 -5.74 -12.60
N VAL A 126 -7.44 -5.08 -11.70
CA VAL A 126 -7.22 -3.69 -11.27
C VAL A 126 -7.06 -3.71 -9.76
N ILE A 127 -5.84 -3.61 -9.31
CA ILE A 127 -5.45 -3.49 -7.91
C ILE A 127 -4.32 -2.48 -7.86
N ASP A 128 -4.37 -1.56 -6.90
CA ASP A 128 -3.24 -0.70 -6.57
C ASP A 128 -3.15 -0.47 -5.07
N ILE A 129 -1.95 -0.14 -4.59
CA ILE A 129 -1.69 0.02 -3.16
C ILE A 129 -0.78 1.22 -2.90
N ALA A 130 -1.10 1.99 -1.87
CA ALA A 130 -0.24 3.06 -1.39
C ALA A 130 -0.18 3.07 0.13
N TYR A 131 0.94 3.52 0.69
CA TYR A 131 1.02 3.81 2.11
C TYR A 131 0.39 5.18 2.40
N TYR A 132 -0.72 5.18 3.14
CA TYR A 132 -1.45 6.36 3.57
C TYR A 132 -0.90 6.82 4.93
N ALA A 133 0.22 7.56 4.89
CA ALA A 133 1.02 7.86 6.06
C ALA A 133 0.27 8.63 7.15
N SER A 134 -0.56 9.63 6.80
CA SER A 134 -1.35 10.36 7.79
C SER A 134 -2.38 9.48 8.52
N ALA A 135 -2.79 8.37 7.91
CA ALA A 135 -3.61 7.35 8.54
C ALA A 135 -2.80 6.21 9.18
N GLY A 136 -1.48 6.09 8.89
CA GLY A 136 -0.61 4.97 9.31
C GLY A 136 -1.17 3.63 8.83
N LYS A 137 -1.74 3.61 7.62
CA LYS A 137 -2.40 2.43 7.05
C LYS A 137 -1.98 2.22 5.60
N MET A 138 -2.05 0.99 5.16
CA MET A 138 -2.04 0.70 3.74
C MET A 138 -3.42 0.95 3.15
N ALA A 139 -3.49 1.64 2.03
CA ALA A 139 -4.71 1.81 1.24
C ALA A 139 -4.64 0.90 0.02
N VAL A 140 -5.56 -0.04 -0.09
CA VAL A 140 -5.70 -0.92 -1.26
C VAL A 140 -6.95 -0.53 -2.01
N ILE A 141 -6.80 -0.20 -3.30
CA ILE A 141 -7.92 0.04 -4.21
C ILE A 141 -8.04 -1.12 -5.20
N TYR A 142 -9.27 -1.46 -5.56
CA TYR A 142 -9.55 -2.57 -6.46
C TYR A 142 -10.93 -2.46 -7.10
N GLN A 143 -11.13 -3.16 -8.22
CA GLN A 143 -12.48 -3.42 -8.73
C GLN A 143 -13.06 -4.67 -8.06
N ASN A 144 -14.24 -4.55 -7.49
CA ASN A 144 -14.93 -5.63 -6.79
C ASN A 144 -15.89 -6.37 -7.71
N ASN A 145 -15.56 -7.61 -8.10
CA ASN A 145 -16.44 -8.45 -8.95
C ASN A 145 -17.77 -8.82 -8.29
N GLY A 146 -17.84 -8.78 -6.95
CA GLY A 146 -19.07 -9.07 -6.21
C GLY A 146 -20.12 -7.96 -6.28
N SER A 147 -19.75 -6.76 -6.74
CA SER A 147 -20.63 -5.60 -6.79
C SER A 147 -20.43 -4.79 -8.07
N ASN A 148 -20.81 -5.37 -9.21
CA ASN A 148 -20.82 -4.69 -10.51
C ASN A 148 -19.47 -4.04 -10.90
N GLN A 149 -18.36 -4.61 -10.44
CA GLN A 149 -17.00 -4.08 -10.62
C GLN A 149 -16.77 -2.69 -10.00
N ASP A 150 -17.50 -2.38 -8.94
CA ASP A 150 -17.37 -1.11 -8.23
C ASP A 150 -15.91 -0.82 -7.86
N GLY A 151 -15.50 0.42 -8.05
CA GLY A 151 -14.23 0.94 -7.54
C GLY A 151 -14.28 1.01 -6.01
N THR A 152 -13.50 0.15 -5.36
CA THR A 152 -13.54 -0.03 -3.90
C THR A 152 -12.18 0.23 -3.27
N LEU A 153 -12.18 0.83 -2.09
CA LEU A 153 -11.01 1.05 -1.24
C LEU A 153 -11.19 0.31 0.08
N VAL A 154 -10.14 -0.35 0.53
CA VAL A 154 -10.04 -0.91 1.89
C VAL A 154 -8.74 -0.46 2.54
N LEU A 155 -8.78 -0.13 3.82
CA LEU A 155 -7.59 0.20 4.61
C LEU A 155 -7.10 -1.03 5.36
N ALA A 156 -5.79 -1.09 5.59
CA ALA A 156 -5.16 -2.17 6.33
C ALA A 156 -4.10 -1.68 7.31
N THR A 157 -3.93 -2.40 8.39
CA THR A 157 -2.92 -2.17 9.43
C THR A 157 -1.87 -3.28 9.39
N ILE A 158 -0.60 -2.91 9.46
CA ILE A 158 0.52 -3.84 9.53
C ILE A 158 0.95 -4.01 10.98
N SER A 159 1.16 -5.26 11.41
CA SER A 159 1.72 -5.60 12.71
C SER A 159 2.74 -6.73 12.56
N GLY A 160 4.02 -6.42 12.70
CA GLY A 160 5.10 -7.37 12.45
C GLY A 160 5.10 -7.85 10.98
N THR A 161 4.84 -9.13 10.76
CA THR A 161 4.71 -9.73 9.41
C THR A 161 3.27 -10.04 9.03
N SER A 162 2.30 -9.52 9.78
CA SER A 162 0.88 -9.73 9.54
C SER A 162 0.21 -8.45 9.02
N ILE A 163 -0.83 -8.63 8.22
CA ILE A 163 -1.71 -7.56 7.74
C ILE A 163 -3.14 -7.86 8.18
N SER A 164 -3.87 -6.84 8.61
CA SER A 164 -5.29 -6.93 8.91
C SER A 164 -6.05 -5.82 8.21
N PHE A 165 -7.16 -6.16 7.57
CA PHE A 165 -8.01 -5.23 6.85
C PHE A 165 -9.12 -4.69 7.75
N ASP A 166 -9.47 -3.41 7.55
CA ASP A 166 -10.60 -2.80 8.24
C ASP A 166 -11.90 -3.53 7.80
N PRO A 167 -12.87 -3.70 8.70
CA PRO A 167 -14.09 -4.47 8.42
C PRO A 167 -15.02 -3.77 7.41
N THR A 168 -14.80 -2.50 7.16
CA THR A 168 -15.58 -1.68 6.23
C THR A 168 -14.75 -1.27 5.04
N THR A 169 -15.36 -1.31 3.86
CA THR A 169 -14.80 -0.80 2.61
C THR A 169 -15.50 0.50 2.22
N THR A 170 -14.83 1.31 1.40
CA THR A 170 -15.40 2.54 0.83
C THR A 170 -15.51 2.37 -0.67
N VAL A 171 -16.71 2.51 -1.22
CA VAL A 171 -16.93 2.57 -2.67
C VAL A 171 -16.62 4.00 -3.12
N PHE A 172 -15.63 4.16 -3.99
CA PHE A 172 -15.28 5.46 -4.58
C PHE A 172 -15.93 5.67 -5.96
N ASN A 173 -16.32 4.59 -6.63
CA ASN A 173 -17.12 4.61 -7.85
C ASN A 173 -18.11 3.42 -7.84
N SER A 174 -19.42 3.67 -7.91
CA SER A 174 -20.47 2.66 -7.93
C SER A 174 -20.67 2.01 -9.31
N ALA A 175 -19.66 2.06 -10.15
CA ALA A 175 -19.57 1.42 -11.45
C ALA A 175 -18.14 0.93 -11.68
N ALA A 176 -17.88 0.29 -12.82
CA ALA A 176 -16.54 -0.19 -13.12
C ALA A 176 -15.53 0.97 -13.19
N ALA A 177 -14.46 0.86 -12.40
CA ALA A 177 -13.36 1.80 -12.32
C ALA A 177 -12.12 1.18 -12.97
N GLY A 178 -11.98 1.36 -14.29
CA GLY A 178 -10.88 0.80 -15.06
C GLY A 178 -9.55 1.49 -14.76
N TYR A 179 -8.44 0.74 -14.85
CA TYR A 179 -7.06 1.27 -14.73
C TYR A 179 -6.81 2.13 -13.49
N ALA A 180 -7.50 1.87 -12.38
CA ALA A 180 -7.39 2.68 -11.18
C ALA A 180 -5.98 2.62 -10.58
N GLN A 181 -5.48 3.79 -10.19
CA GLN A 181 -4.20 3.98 -9.52
C GLN A 181 -4.38 4.95 -8.35
N CYS A 182 -3.58 4.80 -7.31
CA CYS A 182 -3.61 5.69 -6.15
C CYS A 182 -2.23 6.20 -5.76
N ALA A 183 -2.20 7.40 -5.20
CA ALA A 183 -0.99 8.00 -4.66
C ALA A 183 -1.30 8.82 -3.42
N TYR A 184 -0.40 8.79 -2.46
CA TYR A 184 -0.50 9.62 -1.27
C TYR A 184 0.19 10.96 -1.50
N ASP A 185 -0.55 12.05 -1.32
CA ASP A 185 -0.01 13.41 -1.25
C ASP A 185 0.38 13.72 0.20
N SER A 186 1.69 13.73 0.46
CA SER A 186 2.24 14.00 1.80
C SER A 186 2.09 15.46 2.26
N THR A 187 1.83 16.38 1.35
CA THR A 187 1.61 17.79 1.67
C THR A 187 0.15 18.06 2.05
N ALA A 188 -0.78 17.52 1.25
CA ALA A 188 -2.21 17.62 1.53
C ALA A 188 -2.67 16.59 2.58
N GLU A 189 -1.85 15.57 2.88
CA GLU A 189 -2.17 14.43 3.73
C GLU A 189 -3.41 13.65 3.26
N LYS A 190 -3.53 13.47 1.95
CA LYS A 190 -4.67 12.84 1.29
C LYS A 190 -4.23 11.74 0.36
N LEU A 191 -5.12 10.76 0.15
CA LEU A 191 -4.98 9.80 -0.92
C LEU A 191 -5.72 10.30 -2.15
N PHE A 192 -5.03 10.35 -3.28
CA PHE A 192 -5.61 10.64 -4.58
C PHE A 192 -5.81 9.33 -5.35
N ILE A 193 -6.96 9.17 -5.98
CA ILE A 193 -7.29 8.04 -6.84
C ILE A 193 -7.65 8.57 -8.22
N ALA A 194 -7.01 8.02 -9.25
CA ALA A 194 -7.33 8.30 -10.65
C ALA A 194 -7.78 7.00 -11.33
N TYR A 195 -8.83 7.07 -12.14
CA TYR A 195 -9.40 5.90 -12.80
C TYR A 195 -10.14 6.27 -14.08
N ALA A 196 -10.40 5.28 -14.93
CA ALA A 196 -11.34 5.41 -16.04
C ALA A 196 -12.74 5.07 -15.54
N ASP A 197 -13.66 6.04 -15.57
CA ASP A 197 -15.06 5.84 -15.18
C ASP A 197 -15.85 5.23 -16.34
N GLU A 198 -16.06 3.92 -16.30
CA GLU A 198 -16.75 3.20 -17.37
C GLU A 198 -18.23 3.58 -17.49
N SER A 199 -18.84 4.08 -16.41
CA SER A 199 -20.22 4.62 -16.47
C SER A 199 -20.31 5.99 -17.16
N ASN A 200 -19.17 6.67 -17.31
CA ASN A 200 -19.06 7.96 -17.96
C ASN A 200 -18.13 7.89 -19.19
N SER A 201 -18.45 7.01 -20.13
CA SER A 201 -17.70 6.86 -21.39
C SER A 201 -16.21 6.58 -21.20
N SER A 202 -15.81 5.96 -20.09
CA SER A 202 -14.44 5.69 -19.69
C SER A 202 -13.57 6.96 -19.57
N TYR A 203 -14.17 8.07 -19.19
CA TYR A 203 -13.44 9.32 -19.00
C TYR A 203 -12.49 9.20 -17.81
N GLY A 204 -11.29 9.80 -17.96
CA GLY A 204 -10.33 9.93 -16.87
C GLY A 204 -10.92 10.76 -15.73
N THR A 205 -11.11 10.13 -14.58
CA THR A 205 -11.74 10.71 -13.39
C THR A 205 -10.78 10.65 -12.22
N GLY A 206 -10.78 11.69 -11.39
CA GLY A 206 -9.95 11.75 -10.19
C GLY A 206 -10.78 12.08 -8.97
N ILE A 207 -10.46 11.44 -7.85
CA ILE A 207 -11.11 11.68 -6.56
C ILE A 207 -10.07 11.73 -5.44
N VAL A 208 -10.32 12.57 -4.45
CA VAL A 208 -9.51 12.68 -3.23
C VAL A 208 -10.21 11.94 -2.11
N TYR A 209 -9.51 10.98 -1.52
CA TYR A 209 -9.96 10.28 -0.33
C TYR A 209 -9.31 10.89 0.91
N ASN A 210 -10.13 11.16 1.90
CA ASN A 210 -9.71 11.58 3.23
C ASN A 210 -10.28 10.57 4.22
N ALA A 211 -9.42 9.76 4.85
CA ALA A 211 -9.89 8.95 5.97
C ALA A 211 -10.46 9.89 7.03
N ALA A 212 -11.69 9.66 7.45
CA ALA A 212 -12.14 10.23 8.70
C ALA A 212 -11.22 9.65 9.78
N PHE A 213 -10.43 10.50 10.41
CA PHE A 213 -9.59 10.02 11.51
C PHE A 213 -10.51 9.51 12.60
N ASP A 214 -10.39 8.23 12.90
CA ASP A 214 -10.77 7.73 14.20
C ASP A 214 -9.91 8.49 15.23
N ASN A 215 -10.53 9.10 16.22
CA ASN A 215 -9.91 9.95 17.25
C ASN A 215 -8.91 9.17 18.14
N THR A 216 -8.26 8.14 17.63
CA THR A 216 -7.27 7.37 18.37
C THR A 216 -5.92 8.07 18.34
N VAL A 217 -5.34 8.26 19.52
CA VAL A 217 -3.95 8.72 19.67
C VAL A 217 -3.03 7.69 19.03
N ARG A 218 -2.28 8.09 17.99
CA ARG A 218 -1.28 7.24 17.36
C ARG A 218 0.04 7.38 18.08
N GLY A 219 0.55 6.26 18.54
CA GLY A 219 1.81 6.15 19.26
C GLY A 219 1.65 6.18 20.77
N SER A 220 2.54 5.49 21.47
CA SER A 220 2.70 5.59 22.91
C SER A 220 3.58 6.79 23.22
N THR A 221 3.05 7.82 23.85
CA THR A 221 3.87 8.87 24.47
C THR A 221 4.29 8.42 25.87
N ALA A 222 5.53 8.72 26.25
CA ALA A 222 5.97 8.49 27.63
C ALA A 222 5.11 9.34 28.58
N SER A 223 4.88 8.84 29.81
CA SER A 223 4.16 9.59 30.85
C SER A 223 4.81 10.97 31.07
N GLY A 224 3.99 12.02 31.04
CA GLY A 224 4.44 13.40 31.16
C GLY A 224 4.89 14.06 29.85
N SER A 225 4.86 13.34 28.73
CA SER A 225 5.14 13.89 27.41
C SER A 225 3.87 14.50 26.79
N THR A 226 4.07 15.51 25.95
CA THR A 226 2.98 16.12 25.19
C THR A 226 2.59 15.24 24.01
N ALA A 227 1.31 14.93 23.87
CA ALA A 227 0.74 14.25 22.71
C ALA A 227 0.00 15.25 21.82
N ILE A 228 0.16 15.12 20.50
CA ILE A 228 -0.67 15.84 19.53
C ILE A 228 -1.84 14.94 19.18
N ILE A 229 -3.04 15.42 19.46
CA ILE A 229 -4.29 14.71 19.16
C ILE A 229 -4.99 15.45 18.03
N GLN A 230 -5.23 14.75 16.94
CA GLN A 230 -5.99 15.28 15.81
C GLN A 230 -7.38 14.67 15.82
N ALA A 231 -8.39 15.52 16.01
CA ALA A 231 -9.79 15.12 15.98
C ALA A 231 -10.50 15.77 14.77
N GLY A 232 -11.11 14.94 13.92
CA GLY A 232 -12.11 15.36 12.95
C GLY A 232 -11.76 16.57 12.08
N GLY A 233 -10.53 16.68 11.55
CA GLY A 233 -10.12 17.78 10.65
C GLY A 233 -9.71 19.08 11.34
N ALA A 234 -9.73 19.17 12.66
CA ALA A 234 -9.18 20.29 13.43
C ALA A 234 -7.89 19.85 14.13
N ILE A 235 -6.86 20.71 14.08
CA ILE A 235 -5.67 20.54 14.93
C ILE A 235 -6.10 20.94 16.34
N SER A 236 -6.13 19.97 17.26
CA SER A 236 -6.37 20.28 18.67
C SER A 236 -5.11 20.86 19.30
N THR A 237 -5.29 21.80 20.19
CA THR A 237 -4.22 22.39 21.00
C THR A 237 -3.49 21.31 21.80
N LEU A 238 -2.19 21.51 21.99
CA LEU A 238 -1.34 20.66 22.83
C LEU A 238 -2.01 20.36 24.17
N GLN A 239 -2.21 19.08 24.48
CA GLN A 239 -2.71 18.61 25.77
C GLN A 239 -1.53 18.13 26.62
N THR A 240 -1.52 18.51 27.88
CA THR A 240 -0.51 18.11 28.88
C THR A 240 -1.16 17.34 30.01
N GLY A 241 -0.43 16.50 30.71
CA GLY A 241 -0.92 15.80 31.91
C GLY A 241 -1.67 14.48 31.61
N LEU A 242 -1.53 13.93 30.41
CA LEU A 242 -2.14 12.64 30.08
C LEU A 242 -1.37 11.49 30.77
N THR A 243 -2.09 10.51 31.26
CA THR A 243 -1.53 9.31 31.90
C THR A 243 -1.51 8.15 30.90
N ALA A 244 -0.36 7.51 30.75
CA ALA A 244 -0.23 6.36 29.87
C ALA A 244 -1.19 5.22 30.25
N GLY A 245 -1.87 4.64 29.26
CA GLY A 245 -2.80 3.53 29.43
C GLY A 245 -4.24 3.93 29.80
N GLN A 246 -4.53 5.21 29.98
CA GLN A 246 -5.91 5.69 30.14
C GLN A 246 -6.54 6.06 28.78
N GLN A 247 -7.83 5.81 28.65
CA GLN A 247 -8.63 6.30 27.51
C GLN A 247 -9.11 7.72 27.80
N TYR A 248 -8.95 8.59 26.83
CA TYR A 248 -9.44 9.96 26.89
C TYR A 248 -10.38 10.20 25.71
N PHE A 249 -11.45 10.94 25.96
CA PHE A 249 -12.44 11.30 24.96
C PHE A 249 -12.38 12.80 24.69
N VAL A 250 -12.40 13.19 23.41
CA VAL A 250 -12.51 14.60 23.05
C VAL A 250 -13.94 15.08 23.38
N GLN A 251 -14.05 16.07 24.23
CA GLN A 251 -15.33 16.70 24.56
C GLN A 251 -15.72 17.70 23.46
N THR A 252 -16.96 18.13 23.45
CA THR A 252 -17.50 19.08 22.47
C THR A 252 -16.83 20.45 22.49
N ASP A 253 -16.13 20.80 23.55
CA ASP A 253 -15.34 22.01 23.71
C ASP A 253 -13.86 21.84 23.27
N GLY A 254 -13.47 20.65 22.79
CA GLY A 254 -12.13 20.32 22.36
C GLY A 254 -11.18 19.91 23.48
N THR A 255 -11.65 19.77 24.73
CA THR A 255 -10.86 19.24 25.84
C THR A 255 -10.92 17.72 25.91
N LEU A 256 -10.00 17.10 26.65
CA LEU A 256 -10.01 15.67 26.94
C LEU A 256 -10.61 15.42 28.34
N GLY A 257 -11.51 14.49 28.39
CA GLY A 257 -12.11 14.00 29.62
C GLY A 257 -11.89 12.52 29.84
#